data_e8ae827e56d706aecf33c423bd5a9703
#
_entry.id   e8ae827e56d706aecf33c423bd5a9703
#
_cell.length_a   1.000
_cell.length_b   1.000
_cell.length_c   1.000
_cell.angle_alpha   90.00
_cell.angle_beta   90.00
_cell.angle_gamma   90.00
#
_symmetry.space_group_name_H-M   'P 1'
#
loop_
_entity.id
_entity.type
_entity.pdbx_description
1 polymer ?
#
loop_
_entity_poly.entity_id
_entity_poly.type
_entity_poly.pdbx_seq_one_letter_code
_entity_poly.pdbx_strand_id
1 'polypeptide(L)'
;MYENLHIVDNLKDGNTYSELVWRRGLDAFAPAIVTCAITGGNNGKESNPNLPESVDEQVRSATEAYKAGAVMIHIHARVPDNLCEMSWDPELYREINIKIREKCPDVIINNTCVCGRAIDPGKMTVSAPMESIVEAGAEVGSVDV
;
A
#
# COMPACT_ATOMS: atom_id res chain seq x y z
N MET A 1 -17.07 5.12 22.97
CA MET A 1 -17.32 4.25 21.81
C MET A 1 -16.25 3.15 21.61
N TYR A 2 -15.17 3.11 22.42
CA TYR A 2 -14.11 2.10 22.34
C TYR A 2 -13.84 1.42 23.69
N GLU A 3 -14.84 1.31 24.56
CA GLU A 3 -14.73 0.70 25.90
C GLU A 3 -14.50 -0.82 25.91
N ASN A 4 -14.40 -1.46 24.73
CA ASN A 4 -14.28 -2.92 24.62
C ASN A 4 -13.02 -3.40 23.89
N LEU A 5 -11.97 -2.57 23.79
CA LEU A 5 -10.69 -2.95 23.21
C LEU A 5 -9.85 -3.91 24.06
N HIS A 6 -10.33 -4.30 25.25
CA HIS A 6 -9.74 -5.37 26.06
C HIS A 6 -9.75 -6.76 25.40
N ILE A 7 -10.39 -6.88 24.24
CA ILE A 7 -10.36 -8.11 23.42
C ILE A 7 -8.96 -8.37 22.85
N VAL A 8 -8.14 -7.31 22.74
CA VAL A 8 -6.79 -7.39 22.15
C VAL A 8 -5.76 -8.00 23.11
N ASP A 9 -6.03 -8.00 24.42
CA ASP A 9 -5.10 -8.52 25.44
C ASP A 9 -4.91 -10.05 25.37
N ASN A 10 -5.73 -10.75 24.61
CA ASN A 10 -5.67 -12.21 24.50
C ASN A 10 -5.53 -12.74 23.06
N LEU A 11 -4.78 -12.04 22.23
CA LEU A 11 -4.41 -12.47 20.86
C LEU A 11 -3.69 -13.84 20.80
N LYS A 12 -3.24 -14.36 21.96
CA LYS A 12 -2.61 -15.68 22.07
C LYS A 12 -3.63 -16.83 22.08
N ASP A 13 -4.90 -16.54 22.31
CA ASP A 13 -5.99 -17.52 22.30
C ASP A 13 -6.95 -17.25 21.12
N GLY A 14 -6.56 -17.81 19.95
CA GLY A 14 -7.35 -17.69 18.73
C GLY A 14 -8.77 -18.26 18.84
N ASN A 15 -9.00 -19.20 19.76
CA ASN A 15 -10.33 -19.78 19.98
C ASN A 15 -11.25 -18.79 20.71
N THR A 16 -10.74 -18.14 21.76
CA THR A 16 -11.50 -17.10 22.48
C THR A 16 -11.80 -15.91 21.57
N TYR A 17 -10.85 -15.50 20.72
CA TYR A 17 -11.08 -14.44 19.73
C TYR A 17 -12.19 -14.84 18.75
N SER A 18 -12.11 -16.03 18.16
CA SER A 18 -13.11 -16.52 17.21
C SER A 18 -14.50 -16.62 17.83
N GLU A 19 -14.59 -17.09 19.07
CA GLU A 19 -15.85 -17.20 19.81
C GLU A 19 -16.46 -15.82 20.11
N LEU A 20 -15.64 -14.83 20.47
CA LEU A 20 -16.09 -13.46 20.69
C LEU A 20 -16.59 -12.82 19.39
N VAL A 21 -15.92 -13.07 18.27
CA VAL A 21 -16.35 -12.63 16.93
C VAL A 21 -17.75 -13.19 16.62
N TRP A 22 -17.96 -14.48 16.82
CA TRP A 22 -19.23 -15.13 16.57
C TRP A 22 -20.36 -14.63 17.48
N ARG A 23 -20.07 -14.45 18.78
CA ARG A 23 -21.07 -14.06 19.78
C ARG A 23 -21.51 -12.60 19.68
N ARG A 24 -20.62 -11.71 19.22
CA ARG A 24 -20.89 -10.27 19.15
C ARG A 24 -21.34 -9.78 17.78
N GLY A 25 -21.22 -10.62 16.75
CA GLY A 25 -21.48 -10.21 15.37
C GLY A 25 -20.46 -9.22 14.84
N LEU A 26 -20.53 -8.94 13.55
CA LEU A 26 -19.59 -8.04 12.85
C LEU A 26 -19.71 -6.57 13.31
N ASP A 27 -20.85 -6.19 13.89
CA ASP A 27 -21.09 -4.82 14.37
C ASP A 27 -20.22 -4.40 15.58
N ALA A 28 -19.56 -5.37 16.23
CA ALA A 28 -18.69 -5.13 17.37
C ALA A 28 -17.25 -4.76 16.99
N PHE A 29 -16.90 -4.82 15.71
CA PHE A 29 -15.55 -4.54 15.23
C PHE A 29 -15.43 -3.11 14.73
N ALA A 30 -14.24 -2.53 14.92
CA ALA A 30 -13.88 -1.31 14.21
C ALA A 30 -13.96 -1.56 12.70
N PRO A 31 -14.35 -0.56 11.90
CA PRO A 31 -14.32 -0.67 10.45
C PRO A 31 -12.95 -1.13 9.96
N ALA A 32 -12.92 -2.09 9.05
CA ALA A 32 -11.68 -2.56 8.45
C ALA A 32 -11.13 -1.49 7.48
N ILE A 33 -9.81 -1.26 7.54
CA ILE A 33 -9.12 -0.46 6.53
C ILE A 33 -8.83 -1.39 5.35
N VAL A 34 -9.49 -1.12 4.22
CA VAL A 34 -9.26 -1.87 2.99
C VAL A 34 -8.13 -1.20 2.20
N THR A 35 -6.98 -1.87 2.14
CA THR A 35 -5.84 -1.45 1.33
C THR A 35 -5.79 -2.23 0.03
N CYS A 36 -5.76 -1.55 -1.11
CA CYS A 36 -5.58 -2.17 -2.41
C CYS A 36 -4.14 -1.95 -2.89
N ALA A 37 -3.37 -3.04 -3.02
CA ALA A 37 -2.07 -3.04 -3.69
C ALA A 37 -2.31 -3.22 -5.20
N ILE A 38 -2.22 -2.13 -5.96
CA ILE A 38 -2.59 -2.11 -7.38
C ILE A 38 -1.53 -2.74 -8.28
N THR A 39 -0.26 -2.68 -7.87
CA THR A 39 0.87 -3.30 -8.56
C THR A 39 1.92 -3.73 -7.54
N GLY A 40 2.73 -4.72 -7.87
CA GLY A 40 3.86 -5.14 -7.05
C GLY A 40 5.19 -4.69 -7.63
N GLY A 41 6.29 -5.04 -6.98
CA GLY A 41 7.66 -4.69 -7.41
C GLY A 41 8.38 -5.77 -8.23
N ASN A 42 7.90 -7.01 -8.21
CA ASN A 42 8.68 -8.17 -8.69
C ASN A 42 8.23 -8.75 -10.04
N ASN A 43 6.96 -8.56 -10.40
CA ASN A 43 6.38 -9.12 -11.61
C ASN A 43 5.81 -8.00 -12.48
N GLY A 44 5.78 -8.24 -13.79
CA GLY A 44 5.18 -7.35 -14.77
C GLY A 44 4.05 -8.02 -15.55
N LYS A 45 3.67 -7.41 -16.67
CA LYS A 45 2.60 -7.91 -17.57
C LYS A 45 2.90 -9.27 -18.17
N GLU A 46 4.15 -9.72 -18.15
CA GLU A 46 4.54 -11.09 -18.55
C GLU A 46 3.89 -12.16 -17.64
N SER A 47 3.63 -11.79 -16.36
CA SER A 47 2.97 -12.68 -15.39
C SER A 47 1.45 -12.45 -15.34
N ASN A 48 1.01 -11.20 -15.51
CA ASN A 48 -0.40 -10.83 -15.54
C ASN A 48 -0.61 -9.65 -16.51
N PRO A 49 -1.22 -9.87 -17.68
CA PRO A 49 -1.39 -8.82 -18.70
C PRO A 49 -2.25 -7.63 -18.24
N ASN A 50 -3.00 -7.78 -17.13
CA ASN A 50 -3.82 -6.72 -16.57
C ASN A 50 -3.10 -5.91 -15.49
N LEU A 51 -1.83 -6.22 -15.17
CA LEU A 51 -1.08 -5.49 -14.17
C LEU A 51 -0.88 -4.02 -14.60
N PRO A 52 -1.24 -3.03 -13.77
CA PRO A 52 -1.02 -1.62 -14.08
C PRO A 52 0.46 -1.27 -13.87
N GLU A 53 1.17 -1.00 -14.94
CA GLU A 53 2.61 -0.66 -14.89
C GLU A 53 2.87 0.82 -15.12
N SER A 54 2.25 1.40 -16.16
CA SER A 54 2.41 2.82 -16.45
C SER A 54 1.68 3.71 -15.44
N VAL A 55 2.08 4.98 -15.35
CA VAL A 55 1.44 5.98 -14.48
C VAL A 55 -0.07 6.01 -14.70
N ASP A 56 -0.52 6.10 -15.96
CA ASP A 56 -1.94 6.22 -16.28
C ASP A 56 -2.73 4.93 -15.95
N GLU A 57 -2.12 3.76 -16.11
CA GLU A 57 -2.72 2.49 -15.71
C GLU A 57 -2.86 2.39 -14.19
N GLN A 58 -1.83 2.81 -13.45
CA GLN A 58 -1.87 2.84 -11.98
C GLN A 58 -2.93 3.80 -11.47
N VAL A 59 -3.02 5.00 -12.03
CA VAL A 59 -4.05 6.00 -11.68
C VAL A 59 -5.45 5.47 -11.97
N ARG A 60 -5.65 4.80 -13.11
CA ARG A 60 -6.93 4.17 -13.44
C ARG A 60 -7.29 3.08 -12.44
N SER A 61 -6.37 2.15 -12.18
CA SER A 61 -6.58 1.05 -11.24
C SER A 61 -6.85 1.55 -9.81
N ALA A 62 -6.11 2.56 -9.34
CA ALA A 62 -6.36 3.22 -8.06
C ALA A 62 -7.76 3.84 -8.00
N THR A 63 -8.18 4.50 -9.07
CA THR A 63 -9.51 5.13 -9.15
C THR A 63 -10.63 4.07 -9.12
N GLU A 64 -10.44 2.94 -9.78
CA GLU A 64 -11.39 1.83 -9.76
C GLU A 64 -11.47 1.19 -8.37
N ALA A 65 -10.32 0.95 -7.72
CA ALA A 65 -10.26 0.43 -6.36
C ALA A 65 -10.92 1.37 -5.34
N TYR A 66 -10.67 2.67 -5.45
CA TYR A 66 -11.30 3.70 -4.61
C TYR A 66 -12.83 3.70 -4.77
N LYS A 67 -13.34 3.64 -5.99
CA LYS A 67 -14.78 3.55 -6.26
C LYS A 67 -15.40 2.26 -5.73
N ALA A 68 -14.61 1.19 -5.64
CA ALA A 68 -15.03 -0.08 -5.07
C ALA A 68 -14.96 -0.11 -3.52
N GLY A 69 -14.46 0.97 -2.88
CA GLY A 69 -14.44 1.13 -1.43
C GLY A 69 -13.06 0.94 -0.79
N ALA A 70 -11.97 0.86 -1.55
CA ALA A 70 -10.65 0.92 -0.97
C ALA A 70 -10.39 2.31 -0.38
N VAL A 71 -9.88 2.37 0.85
CA VAL A 71 -9.55 3.61 1.55
C VAL A 71 -8.06 3.91 1.52
N MET A 72 -7.24 2.91 1.17
CA MET A 72 -5.79 3.05 1.02
C MET A 72 -5.35 2.38 -0.28
N ILE A 73 -4.44 3.02 -1.00
CA ILE A 73 -3.83 2.48 -2.22
C ILE A 73 -2.34 2.34 -2.01
N HIS A 74 -1.83 1.12 -2.22
CA HIS A 74 -0.40 0.82 -2.15
C HIS A 74 0.22 0.83 -3.55
N ILE A 75 1.33 1.54 -3.69
CA ILE A 75 1.93 1.93 -4.97
C ILE A 75 3.38 1.46 -5.07
N HIS A 76 3.73 0.94 -6.26
CA HIS A 76 5.10 0.75 -6.72
C HIS A 76 5.28 1.48 -8.05
N ALA A 77 6.05 2.57 -8.07
CA ALA A 77 6.41 3.21 -9.33
C ALA A 77 7.30 2.28 -10.18
N ARG A 78 7.20 2.39 -11.49
CA ARG A 78 7.96 1.58 -12.45
C ARG A 78 8.90 2.45 -13.26
N VAL A 79 10.06 1.89 -13.63
CA VAL A 79 11.03 2.58 -14.51
C VAL A 79 10.39 2.81 -15.88
N PRO A 80 10.30 4.04 -16.40
CA PRO A 80 9.57 4.34 -17.65
C PRO A 80 10.06 3.53 -18.87
N ASP A 81 11.36 3.32 -18.96
CA ASP A 81 11.99 2.58 -20.08
C ASP A 81 12.02 1.07 -19.83
N ASN A 82 11.65 0.61 -18.64
CA ASN A 82 11.60 -0.79 -18.27
C ASN A 82 10.51 -1.03 -17.21
N LEU A 83 9.27 -1.07 -17.65
CA LEU A 83 8.09 -1.18 -16.76
C LEU A 83 8.03 -2.46 -15.92
N CYS A 84 8.86 -3.46 -16.19
CA CYS A 84 9.02 -4.65 -15.35
C CYS A 84 9.86 -4.35 -14.08
N GLU A 85 10.59 -3.22 -14.05
CA GLU A 85 11.48 -2.85 -12.96
C GLU A 85 10.84 -1.76 -12.08
N MET A 86 10.98 -1.94 -10.76
CA MET A 86 10.52 -0.95 -9.80
C MET A 86 11.45 0.27 -9.78
N SER A 87 10.87 1.44 -9.79
CA SER A 87 11.59 2.71 -9.68
C SER A 87 11.65 3.20 -8.23
N TRP A 88 12.72 3.90 -7.91
CA TRP A 88 12.90 4.63 -6.65
C TRP A 88 12.95 6.14 -6.86
N ASP A 89 12.61 6.59 -8.06
CA ASP A 89 12.58 8.00 -8.40
C ASP A 89 11.40 8.70 -7.69
N PRO A 90 11.63 9.62 -6.76
CA PRO A 90 10.59 10.33 -6.03
C PRO A 90 9.66 11.15 -6.93
N GLU A 91 10.16 11.63 -8.08
CA GLU A 91 9.33 12.40 -9.02
C GLU A 91 8.25 11.54 -9.69
N LEU A 92 8.56 10.28 -9.99
CA LEU A 92 7.55 9.33 -10.50
C LEU A 92 6.49 9.02 -9.45
N TYR A 93 6.89 8.82 -8.19
CA TYR A 93 5.93 8.65 -7.10
C TYR A 93 5.07 9.90 -6.93
N ARG A 94 5.68 11.09 -6.98
CA ARG A 94 4.96 12.36 -6.88
C ARG A 94 3.94 12.51 -8.00
N GLU A 95 4.31 12.21 -9.24
CA GLU A 95 3.39 12.26 -10.38
C GLU A 95 2.19 11.34 -10.17
N ILE A 96 2.43 10.09 -9.78
CA ILE A 96 1.36 9.11 -9.53
C ILE A 96 0.46 9.59 -8.40
N ASN A 97 1.06 10.03 -7.27
CA ASN A 97 0.33 10.46 -6.08
C ASN A 97 -0.56 11.67 -6.36
N ILE A 98 -0.05 12.69 -7.07
CA ILE A 98 -0.84 13.86 -7.47
C ILE A 98 -2.02 13.45 -8.34
N LYS A 99 -1.79 12.64 -9.39
CA LYS A 99 -2.85 12.19 -10.30
C LYS A 99 -3.92 11.34 -9.61
N ILE A 100 -3.51 10.50 -8.63
CA ILE A 100 -4.44 9.74 -7.81
C ILE A 100 -5.23 10.67 -6.92
N ARG A 101 -4.59 11.62 -6.25
CA ARG A 101 -5.24 12.58 -5.34
C ARG A 101 -6.30 13.43 -6.04
N GLU A 102 -6.06 13.83 -7.28
CA GLU A 102 -7.03 14.58 -8.09
C GLU A 102 -8.33 13.80 -8.32
N LYS A 103 -8.26 12.48 -8.41
CA LYS A 103 -9.42 11.60 -8.67
C LYS A 103 -10.01 10.97 -7.42
N CYS A 104 -9.21 10.87 -6.38
CA CYS A 104 -9.51 10.18 -5.13
C CYS A 104 -9.07 11.06 -3.94
N PRO A 105 -9.79 12.15 -3.64
CA PRO A 105 -9.32 13.19 -2.72
C PRO A 105 -9.09 12.69 -1.29
N ASP A 106 -9.86 11.70 -0.84
CA ASP A 106 -9.84 11.21 0.54
C ASP A 106 -9.06 9.88 0.70
N VAL A 107 -8.45 9.38 -0.39
CA VAL A 107 -7.70 8.13 -0.32
C VAL A 107 -6.39 8.32 0.44
N ILE A 108 -5.99 7.34 1.23
CA ILE A 108 -4.67 7.29 1.85
C ILE A 108 -3.69 6.69 0.84
N ILE A 109 -2.61 7.37 0.57
CA ILE A 109 -1.55 6.89 -0.33
C ILE A 109 -0.47 6.22 0.50
N ASN A 110 -0.15 4.98 0.14
CA ASN A 110 0.91 4.17 0.72
C ASN A 110 1.96 3.86 -0.36
N ASN A 111 3.11 4.51 -0.30
CA ASN A 111 4.21 4.17 -1.18
C ASN A 111 5.04 3.02 -0.61
N THR A 112 5.53 2.12 -1.47
CA THR A 112 6.46 1.09 -1.03
C THR A 112 7.77 1.70 -0.55
N CYS A 113 8.31 1.15 0.55
CA CYS A 113 9.65 1.42 1.05
C CYS A 113 10.53 0.16 1.05
N VAL A 114 10.08 -0.89 0.39
CA VAL A 114 10.80 -2.15 0.30
C VAL A 114 11.95 -2.02 -0.67
N CYS A 115 13.18 -2.04 -0.17
CA CYS A 115 14.37 -2.15 -1.00
C CYS A 115 14.51 -3.60 -1.49
N GLY A 116 14.09 -3.88 -2.70
CA GLY A 116 14.20 -5.20 -3.34
C GLY A 116 15.66 -5.66 -3.61
N ARG A 117 16.64 -4.80 -3.41
CA ARG A 117 18.09 -5.13 -3.43
C ARG A 117 18.79 -4.30 -2.38
N ALA A 118 19.52 -4.95 -1.48
CA ALA A 118 20.55 -4.28 -0.70
C ALA A 118 21.55 -3.65 -1.68
N ILE A 119 21.45 -2.35 -1.86
CA ILE A 119 22.29 -1.58 -2.79
C ILE A 119 23.75 -1.64 -2.34
N ASP A 120 24.00 -1.87 -1.07
CA ASP A 120 25.31 -2.14 -0.50
C ASP A 120 25.15 -2.94 0.80
N PRO A 121 25.66 -4.19 0.88
CA PRO A 121 25.60 -4.97 2.12
C PRO A 121 26.29 -4.30 3.33
N GLY A 122 27.12 -3.29 3.10
CA GLY A 122 27.79 -2.50 4.12
C GLY A 122 27.10 -1.19 4.49
N LYS A 123 26.11 -0.78 3.73
CA LYS A 123 25.32 0.44 3.95
C LYS A 123 23.86 0.10 3.81
N MET A 124 23.26 -0.41 4.87
CA MET A 124 21.79 -0.39 4.98
C MET A 124 21.34 1.07 5.10
N THR A 125 21.25 1.76 3.99
CA THR A 125 20.63 3.06 3.96
C THR A 125 19.13 2.84 3.67
N VAL A 126 18.33 2.99 4.71
CA VAL A 126 16.87 3.13 4.62
C VAL A 126 16.50 4.45 3.91
N SER A 127 17.48 5.24 3.46
CA SER A 127 17.28 6.59 3.01
C SER A 127 16.52 6.71 1.68
N ALA A 128 16.86 5.95 0.65
CA ALA A 128 16.24 6.12 -0.66
C ALA A 128 14.73 5.83 -0.67
N PRO A 129 14.23 4.73 -0.05
CA PRO A 129 12.79 4.52 0.10
C PRO A 129 12.10 5.59 0.95
N MET A 130 12.75 6.07 2.00
CA MET A 130 12.21 7.13 2.86
C MET A 130 12.13 8.47 2.12
N GLU A 131 13.13 8.79 1.31
CA GLU A 131 13.11 9.99 0.45
C GLU A 131 11.91 9.95 -0.49
N SER A 132 11.64 8.83 -1.15
CA SER A 132 10.49 8.69 -2.06
C SER A 132 9.15 8.93 -1.37
N ILE A 133 9.02 8.57 -0.09
CA ILE A 133 7.81 8.82 0.69
C ILE A 133 7.69 10.30 1.05
N VAL A 134 8.74 10.86 1.63
CA VAL A 134 8.74 12.24 2.14
C VAL A 134 8.56 13.24 0.99
N GLU A 135 9.28 13.04 -0.11
CA GLU A 135 9.26 13.97 -1.23
C GLU A 135 8.03 13.80 -2.13
N ALA A 136 7.48 12.59 -2.23
CA ALA A 136 6.29 12.31 -3.01
C ALA A 136 4.97 12.63 -2.28
N GLY A 137 5.00 12.94 -0.98
CA GLY A 137 3.82 13.34 -0.21
C GLY A 137 2.83 12.19 0.05
N ALA A 138 3.31 10.97 0.26
CA ALA A 138 2.49 9.86 0.73
C ALA A 138 2.22 9.97 2.24
N GLU A 139 1.04 9.51 2.69
CA GLU A 139 0.70 9.47 4.12
C GLU A 139 1.32 8.27 4.83
N VAL A 140 1.57 7.18 4.10
CA VAL A 140 2.05 5.91 4.67
C VAL A 140 3.18 5.35 3.81
N GLY A 141 4.14 4.70 4.45
CA GLY A 141 5.15 3.88 3.81
C GLY A 141 5.15 2.46 4.38
N SER A 142 5.29 1.45 3.52
CA SER A 142 5.43 0.07 3.94
C SER A 142 6.88 -0.39 3.87
N VAL A 143 7.33 -1.05 4.93
CA VAL A 143 8.70 -1.57 5.09
C VAL A 143 8.61 -3.06 5.37
N ASP A 144 9.44 -3.85 4.70
CA ASP A 144 9.68 -5.25 5.07
C ASP A 144 10.72 -5.31 6.19
N VAL A 145 10.48 -6.11 7.22
CA VAL A 145 11.35 -6.33 8.39
C VAL A 145 11.79 -7.78 8.48
#